data_2e13ac57049521e60389b1a1adbab48a
#
_entry.id   2e13ac57049521e60389b1a1adbab48a
#
_cell.length_a   1.000
_cell.length_b   1.000
_cell.length_c   1.000
_cell.angle_alpha   90.00
_cell.angle_beta   90.00
_cell.angle_gamma   90.00
#
_symmetry.space_group_name_H-M   'P 1'
#
loop_
_entity.id
_entity.type
_entity.pdbx_description
1 polymer ?
#
loop_
_entity_poly.entity_id
_entity_poly.type
_entity_poly.pdbx_seq_one_letter_code
_entity_poly.pdbx_strand_id
1 'polypeptide(L)'
;SDYAYTHAEASAMAGAVVAEAGSNWSIFHNPAGITEVDGLQISLGGGKLYGYDWLPASNLSCTTPIPEIGTIGFAFQQLETKYSGKTLSKEQTLSIAQGFDLQHDKNSHLSIGYTANFVQWDMGRSAGASGDGTDGLELGSINAITVDFGVLASLREKYRFGVFLKNINSGALGKGMTRQVLPRRINTGITYMPMQGLATSIVSEHLLGRDDMQIKAAIRYNLNSNLEIYAGAQSNPNRFGMGATFTLNTQSISYGLLTHPVLPMTHQFNIGLSL
;
A
#
# COMPACT_ATOMS: atom_id res chain seq x y z
N SER A 1 -3.15 -11.31 -4.03
CA SER A 1 -3.31 -11.27 -2.57
C SER A 1 -4.09 -10.05 -2.15
N ASP A 2 -4.82 -10.16 -1.06
CA ASP A 2 -5.55 -9.05 -0.44
C ASP A 2 -4.67 -8.23 0.51
N TYR A 3 -3.36 -8.40 0.42
CA TYR A 3 -2.44 -7.69 1.29
C TYR A 3 -2.44 -6.20 0.98
N ALA A 4 -3.05 -5.42 1.87
CA ALA A 4 -3.24 -3.99 1.72
C ALA A 4 -2.19 -3.13 2.45
N TYR A 5 -1.33 -3.75 3.27
CA TYR A 5 -0.38 -3.04 4.12
C TYR A 5 1.03 -3.17 3.53
N THR A 6 1.33 -2.35 2.56
CA THR A 6 2.54 -2.49 1.73
C THR A 6 3.79 -1.89 2.36
N HIS A 7 3.66 -1.02 3.37
CA HIS A 7 4.80 -0.34 4.02
C HIS A 7 4.55 -0.12 5.50
N ALA A 8 5.60 0.25 6.22
CA ALA A 8 5.60 0.34 7.68
C ALA A 8 4.57 1.35 8.22
N GLU A 9 4.48 2.54 7.61
CA GLU A 9 3.55 3.59 8.03
C GLU A 9 2.09 3.16 7.79
N ALA A 10 1.78 2.49 6.65
CA ALA A 10 0.43 1.98 6.42
C ALA A 10 0.05 0.88 7.42
N SER A 11 1.01 0.03 7.81
CA SER A 11 0.79 -0.95 8.87
C SER A 11 0.57 -0.29 10.22
N ALA A 12 1.37 0.72 10.55
CA ALA A 12 1.26 1.49 11.79
C ALA A 12 -0.08 2.27 11.87
N MET A 13 -0.56 2.78 10.75
CA MET A 13 -1.85 3.49 10.64
C MET A 13 -3.03 2.53 10.39
N ALA A 14 -2.84 1.21 10.53
CA ALA A 14 -3.85 0.19 10.25
C ALA A 14 -4.57 0.39 8.89
N GLY A 15 -3.85 0.92 7.89
CA GLY A 15 -4.36 1.17 6.54
C GLY A 15 -5.19 2.44 6.36
N ALA A 16 -5.23 3.35 7.33
CA ALA A 16 -5.95 4.63 7.22
C ALA A 16 -5.13 5.69 6.46
N VAL A 17 -4.73 5.40 5.21
CA VAL A 17 -3.76 6.18 4.42
C VAL A 17 -4.29 6.75 3.10
N VAL A 18 -5.57 6.57 2.78
CA VAL A 18 -6.13 6.96 1.46
C VAL A 18 -6.14 8.47 1.22
N ALA A 19 -6.16 9.27 2.28
CA ALA A 19 -6.09 10.73 2.21
C ALA A 19 -4.71 11.27 2.64
N GLU A 20 -3.68 10.41 2.72
CA GLU A 20 -2.30 10.82 2.92
C GLU A 20 -1.64 11.16 1.58
N ALA A 21 -0.68 12.09 1.59
CA ALA A 21 0.02 12.57 0.41
C ALA A 21 1.50 12.88 0.70
N GLY A 22 2.28 13.11 -0.37
CA GLY A 22 3.70 13.49 -0.26
C GLY A 22 4.64 12.30 -0.03
N SER A 23 4.16 11.08 -0.19
CA SER A 23 4.96 9.87 -0.07
C SER A 23 4.92 9.06 -1.37
N ASN A 24 6.06 8.49 -1.76
CA ASN A 24 6.15 7.57 -2.89
C ASN A 24 5.32 6.28 -2.66
N TRP A 25 4.99 5.93 -1.42
CA TRP A 25 4.11 4.81 -1.09
C TRP A 25 2.65 5.04 -1.48
N SER A 26 2.26 6.29 -1.79
CA SER A 26 0.91 6.63 -2.26
C SER A 26 0.53 5.91 -3.55
N ILE A 27 1.50 5.44 -4.36
CA ILE A 27 1.26 4.57 -5.52
C ILE A 27 0.34 3.39 -5.19
N PHE A 28 0.46 2.81 -3.99
CA PHE A 28 -0.31 1.65 -3.56
C PHE A 28 -1.66 1.97 -2.93
N HIS A 29 -1.86 3.21 -2.45
CA HIS A 29 -2.97 3.58 -1.58
C HIS A 29 -3.89 4.66 -2.15
N ASN A 30 -3.33 5.61 -2.88
CA ASN A 30 -4.02 6.64 -3.63
C ASN A 30 -3.02 7.35 -4.55
N PRO A 31 -2.96 7.01 -5.84
CA PRO A 31 -1.95 7.57 -6.74
C PRO A 31 -2.05 9.09 -6.93
N ALA A 32 -3.18 9.72 -6.58
CA ALA A 32 -3.26 11.18 -6.54
C ALA A 32 -2.32 11.80 -5.49
N GLY A 33 -1.99 11.07 -4.42
CA GLY A 33 -1.10 11.55 -3.36
C GLY A 33 0.37 11.67 -3.75
N ILE A 34 0.79 11.10 -4.91
CA ILE A 34 2.17 11.28 -5.39
C ILE A 34 2.44 12.68 -5.93
N THR A 35 1.41 13.47 -6.24
CA THR A 35 1.58 14.84 -6.75
C THR A 35 2.23 15.77 -5.75
N GLU A 36 2.09 15.51 -4.44
CA GLU A 36 2.71 16.28 -3.37
C GLU A 36 4.14 15.77 -3.02
N VAL A 37 4.73 14.92 -3.84
CA VAL A 37 6.11 14.44 -3.64
C VAL A 37 7.09 15.51 -4.13
N ASP A 38 8.02 15.90 -3.26
CA ASP A 38 9.10 16.83 -3.60
C ASP A 38 10.34 16.03 -4.04
N GLY A 39 10.81 16.27 -5.29
CA GLY A 39 12.01 15.66 -5.81
C GLY A 39 11.90 14.15 -6.07
N LEU A 40 13.05 13.50 -6.20
CA LEU A 40 13.13 12.06 -6.38
C LEU A 40 13.05 11.36 -5.03
N GLN A 41 12.05 10.50 -4.86
CA GLN A 41 11.94 9.63 -3.69
C GLN A 41 12.10 8.16 -4.10
N ILE A 42 12.93 7.43 -3.37
CA ILE A 42 13.13 5.98 -3.54
C ILE A 42 13.01 5.33 -2.17
N SER A 43 12.20 4.29 -2.08
CA SER A 43 12.02 3.56 -0.81
C SER A 43 12.00 2.06 -1.03
N LEU A 44 12.60 1.35 -0.10
CA LEU A 44 12.61 -0.10 0.01
C LEU A 44 11.92 -0.50 1.30
N GLY A 45 11.06 -1.48 1.24
CA GLY A 45 10.36 -1.98 2.41
C GLY A 45 10.23 -3.49 2.40
N GLY A 46 9.93 -4.04 3.56
CA GLY A 46 9.66 -5.46 3.68
C GLY A 46 9.39 -5.89 5.10
N GLY A 47 8.97 -7.14 5.23
CA GLY A 47 8.65 -7.72 6.52
C GLY A 47 8.19 -9.16 6.38
N LYS A 48 7.77 -9.71 7.51
CA LYS A 48 7.19 -11.06 7.59
C LYS A 48 5.73 -10.93 8.01
N LEU A 49 4.82 -11.36 7.14
CA LEU A 49 3.40 -11.32 7.46
C LEU A 49 3.13 -12.23 8.65
N TYR A 50 2.40 -11.68 9.62
CA TYR A 50 2.05 -12.39 10.86
C TYR A 50 3.28 -12.94 11.58
N GLY A 51 4.45 -12.33 11.41
CA GLY A 51 5.69 -12.82 12.02
C GLY A 51 6.23 -14.15 11.47
N TYR A 52 5.61 -14.70 10.43
CA TYR A 52 6.00 -15.98 9.87
C TYR A 52 7.18 -15.87 8.89
N ASP A 53 8.23 -16.64 9.13
CA ASP A 53 9.41 -16.71 8.26
C ASP A 53 9.10 -17.22 6.84
N TRP A 54 8.01 -17.98 6.71
CA TRP A 54 7.57 -18.55 5.44
C TRP A 54 6.64 -17.62 4.63
N LEU A 55 6.33 -16.41 5.14
CA LEU A 55 5.55 -15.38 4.45
C LEU A 55 6.33 -14.05 4.35
N PRO A 56 7.48 -14.02 3.67
CA PRO A 56 8.19 -12.77 3.46
C PRO A 56 7.47 -11.90 2.42
N ALA A 57 7.40 -10.61 2.73
CA ALA A 57 6.93 -9.56 1.82
C ALA A 57 8.05 -8.56 1.57
N SER A 58 8.17 -8.06 0.35
CA SER A 58 9.11 -7.01 -0.02
C SER A 58 8.46 -6.01 -0.98
N ASN A 59 8.83 -4.74 -0.85
CA ASN A 59 8.26 -3.64 -1.61
C ASN A 59 9.36 -2.66 -2.01
N LEU A 60 9.19 -2.09 -3.18
CA LEU A 60 10.00 -0.99 -3.70
C LEU A 60 9.06 0.08 -4.22
N SER A 61 9.38 1.34 -4.02
CA SER A 61 8.67 2.46 -4.62
C SER A 61 9.66 3.56 -5.02
N CYS A 62 9.41 4.18 -6.16
CA CYS A 62 10.18 5.29 -6.68
C CYS A 62 9.23 6.30 -7.33
N THR A 63 9.37 7.58 -7.01
CA THR A 63 8.58 8.66 -7.61
C THR A 63 9.45 9.85 -7.92
N THR A 64 9.11 10.55 -8.99
CA THR A 64 9.77 11.80 -9.38
C THR A 64 8.76 12.74 -10.04
N PRO A 65 8.69 14.02 -9.65
CA PRO A 65 7.95 15.03 -10.38
C PRO A 65 8.65 15.34 -11.71
N ILE A 66 7.88 15.43 -12.80
CA ILE A 66 8.36 15.82 -14.12
C ILE A 66 7.56 17.04 -14.55
N PRO A 67 8.21 18.19 -14.80
CA PRO A 67 7.52 19.39 -15.27
C PRO A 67 6.62 19.09 -16.46
N GLU A 68 5.42 19.69 -16.49
CA GLU A 68 4.39 19.56 -17.53
C GLU A 68 3.74 18.18 -17.68
N ILE A 69 4.34 17.12 -17.14
CA ILE A 69 3.82 15.74 -17.23
C ILE A 69 3.12 15.32 -15.92
N GLY A 70 3.47 15.95 -14.79
CA GLY A 70 3.03 15.56 -13.45
C GLY A 70 4.04 14.63 -12.78
N THR A 71 3.64 13.98 -11.71
CA THR A 71 4.52 13.06 -10.97
C THR A 71 4.37 11.63 -11.50
N ILE A 72 5.48 11.02 -11.87
CA ILE A 72 5.54 9.61 -12.30
C ILE A 72 6.04 8.76 -11.16
N GLY A 73 5.43 7.59 -11.02
CA GLY A 73 5.79 6.61 -10.02
C GLY A 73 5.99 5.21 -10.60
N PHE A 74 6.93 4.49 -10.02
CA PHE A 74 7.19 3.09 -10.27
C PHE A 74 7.20 2.34 -8.94
N ALA A 75 6.52 1.20 -8.88
CA ALA A 75 6.53 0.40 -7.67
C ALA A 75 6.54 -1.10 -7.99
N PHE A 76 7.11 -1.86 -7.08
CA PHE A 76 7.14 -3.30 -7.13
C PHE A 76 6.78 -3.87 -5.76
N GLN A 77 5.90 -4.86 -5.75
CA GLN A 77 5.49 -5.58 -4.55
C GLN A 77 5.64 -7.08 -4.80
N GLN A 78 6.16 -7.79 -3.82
CA GLN A 78 6.29 -9.23 -3.84
C GLN A 78 5.87 -9.83 -2.51
N LEU A 79 5.05 -10.87 -2.58
CA LEU A 79 4.70 -11.75 -1.46
C LEU A 79 5.04 -13.18 -1.84
N GLU A 80 5.79 -13.86 -0.99
CA GLU A 80 6.16 -15.24 -1.20
C GLU A 80 5.59 -16.13 -0.09
N THR A 81 5.27 -17.38 -0.45
CA THR A 81 5.03 -18.45 0.50
C THR A 81 6.16 -19.46 0.34
N LYS A 82 6.92 -19.68 1.42
CA LYS A 82 8.10 -20.57 1.43
C LYS A 82 7.86 -21.75 2.36
N TYR A 83 8.36 -22.92 1.99
CA TYR A 83 8.41 -24.07 2.86
C TYR A 83 9.75 -24.79 2.69
N SER A 84 10.45 -25.06 3.79
CA SER A 84 11.76 -25.75 3.77
C SER A 84 12.76 -25.15 2.75
N GLY A 85 12.80 -23.81 2.65
CA GLY A 85 13.68 -23.09 1.71
C GLY A 85 13.23 -23.06 0.24
N LYS A 86 12.11 -23.72 -0.10
CA LYS A 86 11.52 -23.72 -1.45
C LYS A 86 10.37 -22.72 -1.51
N THR A 87 10.24 -22.01 -2.64
CA THR A 87 9.09 -21.13 -2.90
C THR A 87 7.91 -21.98 -3.43
N LEU A 88 6.81 -21.99 -2.68
CA LEU A 88 5.58 -22.69 -3.05
C LEU A 88 4.63 -21.81 -3.86
N SER A 89 4.62 -20.50 -3.59
CA SER A 89 3.79 -19.54 -4.31
C SER A 89 4.47 -18.18 -4.26
N LYS A 90 4.34 -17.41 -5.35
CA LYS A 90 4.93 -16.09 -5.48
C LYS A 90 3.95 -15.16 -6.17
N GLU A 91 3.52 -14.14 -5.47
CA GLU A 91 2.71 -13.06 -6.02
C GLU A 91 3.59 -11.84 -6.24
N GLN A 92 3.57 -11.28 -7.45
CA GLN A 92 4.32 -10.10 -7.82
C GLN A 92 3.39 -9.09 -8.48
N THR A 93 3.57 -7.83 -8.15
CA THR A 93 2.87 -6.72 -8.80
C THR A 93 3.89 -5.66 -9.18
N LEU A 94 3.93 -5.34 -10.46
CA LEU A 94 4.65 -4.22 -11.02
C LEU A 94 3.65 -3.10 -11.30
N SER A 95 3.92 -1.90 -10.79
CA SER A 95 3.01 -0.76 -10.88
C SER A 95 3.70 0.43 -11.54
N ILE A 96 3.00 1.08 -12.47
CA ILE A 96 3.39 2.36 -13.04
C ILE A 96 2.26 3.34 -12.75
N ALA A 97 2.58 4.44 -12.09
CA ALA A 97 1.62 5.45 -11.67
C ALA A 97 1.93 6.81 -12.27
N GLN A 98 0.89 7.60 -12.42
CA GLN A 98 1.01 9.01 -12.77
C GLN A 98 -0.02 9.82 -11.99
N GLY A 99 0.43 10.94 -11.43
CA GLY A 99 -0.40 11.90 -10.72
C GLY A 99 -0.36 13.28 -11.38
N PHE A 100 -1.50 13.97 -11.38
CA PHE A 100 -1.68 15.29 -11.96
C PHE A 100 -2.36 16.23 -10.99
N ASP A 101 -1.86 17.46 -10.90
CA ASP A 101 -2.55 18.54 -10.24
C ASP A 101 -3.55 19.16 -11.21
N LEU A 102 -4.83 19.11 -10.85
CA LEU A 102 -5.90 19.77 -11.60
C LEU A 102 -6.09 21.22 -11.16
N GLN A 103 -5.88 21.47 -9.87
CA GLN A 103 -5.97 22.79 -9.27
C GLN A 103 -4.97 22.89 -8.14
N HIS A 104 -4.20 23.97 -8.13
CA HIS A 104 -3.23 24.25 -7.07
C HIS A 104 -3.31 25.75 -6.72
N ASP A 105 -4.19 26.07 -5.79
CA ASP A 105 -4.37 27.41 -5.25
C ASP A 105 -3.81 27.50 -3.83
N LYS A 106 -3.62 28.70 -3.32
CA LYS A 106 -3.14 28.95 -1.97
C LYS A 106 -3.93 28.19 -0.86
N ASN A 107 -5.22 27.97 -1.07
CA ASN A 107 -6.11 27.38 -0.06
C ASN A 107 -6.76 26.06 -0.49
N SER A 108 -6.55 25.63 -1.73
CA SER A 108 -7.15 24.41 -2.26
C SER A 108 -6.23 23.74 -3.25
N HIS A 109 -6.12 22.44 -3.13
CA HIS A 109 -5.37 21.60 -4.03
C HIS A 109 -6.26 20.40 -4.43
N LEU A 110 -6.38 20.14 -5.71
CA LEU A 110 -7.09 19.00 -6.26
C LEU A 110 -6.18 18.24 -7.19
N SER A 111 -5.95 16.99 -6.90
CA SER A 111 -5.15 16.10 -7.72
C SER A 111 -5.90 14.82 -8.07
N ILE A 112 -5.53 14.24 -9.20
CA ILE A 112 -5.96 12.92 -9.64
C ILE A 112 -4.73 12.07 -9.96
N GLY A 113 -4.89 10.77 -9.90
CA GLY A 113 -3.84 9.85 -10.29
C GLY A 113 -4.39 8.50 -10.72
N TYR A 114 -3.61 7.79 -11.49
CA TYR A 114 -3.91 6.41 -11.85
C TYR A 114 -2.67 5.55 -11.74
N THR A 115 -2.90 4.25 -11.57
CA THR A 115 -1.83 3.24 -11.55
C THR A 115 -2.24 2.09 -12.46
N ALA A 116 -1.33 1.71 -13.36
CA ALA A 116 -1.44 0.48 -14.13
C ALA A 116 -0.60 -0.61 -13.45
N ASN A 117 -1.23 -1.72 -13.07
CA ASN A 117 -0.59 -2.82 -12.37
C ASN A 117 -0.53 -4.05 -13.25
N PHE A 118 0.67 -4.61 -13.40
CA PHE A 118 0.88 -5.95 -13.94
C PHE A 118 1.04 -6.91 -12.77
N VAL A 119 0.03 -7.77 -12.58
CA VAL A 119 -0.03 -8.75 -11.49
C VAL A 119 0.33 -10.11 -12.05
N GLN A 120 1.29 -10.77 -11.44
CA GLN A 120 1.69 -12.14 -11.74
C GLN A 120 1.57 -12.99 -10.48
N TRP A 121 0.93 -14.14 -10.62
CA TRP A 121 0.89 -15.14 -9.58
C TRP A 121 1.50 -16.44 -10.12
N ASP A 122 2.65 -16.79 -9.57
CA ASP A 122 3.30 -18.08 -9.77
C ASP A 122 2.84 -19.02 -8.66
N MET A 123 2.20 -20.11 -9.04
CA MET A 123 1.65 -21.10 -8.11
C MET A 123 2.68 -22.15 -7.71
N GLY A 124 3.92 -22.05 -8.24
CA GLY A 124 5.03 -22.93 -7.89
C GLY A 124 4.74 -24.39 -8.23
N ARG A 125 5.09 -25.27 -7.29
CA ARG A 125 4.89 -26.71 -7.42
C ARG A 125 3.85 -27.24 -6.46
N SER A 126 3.12 -28.29 -6.87
CA SER A 126 2.29 -29.07 -5.94
C SER A 126 3.16 -29.80 -4.92
N ALA A 127 2.58 -30.19 -3.79
CA ALA A 127 3.33 -30.89 -2.73
C ALA A 127 3.93 -32.23 -3.17
N GLY A 128 3.34 -32.88 -4.20
CA GLY A 128 3.75 -34.19 -4.65
C GLY A 128 3.47 -35.30 -3.63
N ALA A 129 3.91 -36.51 -3.93
CA ALA A 129 3.78 -37.67 -3.03
C ALA A 129 4.74 -37.55 -1.81
N SER A 130 5.88 -36.88 -1.99
CA SER A 130 6.86 -36.57 -0.92
C SER A 130 6.35 -35.57 0.10
N GLY A 131 5.35 -34.74 -0.27
CA GLY A 131 4.82 -33.67 0.56
C GLY A 131 5.72 -32.43 0.65
N ASP A 132 6.91 -32.44 0.05
CA ASP A 132 7.90 -31.38 0.09
C ASP A 132 8.10 -30.64 -1.24
N GLY A 133 7.32 -31.03 -2.26
CA GLY A 133 7.35 -30.46 -3.61
C GLY A 133 8.50 -30.95 -4.48
N THR A 134 9.32 -31.91 -4.06
CA THR A 134 10.45 -32.41 -4.86
C THR A 134 9.98 -33.17 -6.10
N ASP A 135 8.92 -33.95 -5.96
CA ASP A 135 8.23 -34.73 -7.01
C ASP A 135 6.89 -34.10 -7.42
N GLY A 136 6.66 -32.85 -7.02
CA GLY A 136 5.46 -32.11 -7.36
C GLY A 136 5.41 -31.67 -8.83
N LEU A 137 4.18 -31.51 -9.34
CA LEU A 137 3.92 -30.93 -10.65
C LEU A 137 4.06 -29.42 -10.63
N GLU A 138 4.65 -28.83 -11.65
CA GLU A 138 4.66 -27.40 -11.84
C GLU A 138 3.25 -26.90 -12.20
N LEU A 139 2.73 -25.96 -11.40
CA LEU A 139 1.37 -25.42 -11.55
C LEU A 139 1.31 -24.22 -12.49
N GLY A 140 2.49 -23.67 -12.85
CA GLY A 140 2.62 -22.54 -13.77
C GLY A 140 2.28 -21.19 -13.16
N SER A 141 2.23 -20.17 -14.01
CA SER A 141 1.93 -18.80 -13.61
C SER A 141 0.74 -18.24 -14.38
N ILE A 142 0.00 -17.33 -13.74
CA ILE A 142 -1.11 -16.58 -14.31
C ILE A 142 -0.90 -15.08 -14.13
N ASN A 143 -1.36 -14.30 -15.11
CA ASN A 143 -1.14 -12.85 -15.14
C ASN A 143 -2.46 -12.10 -15.28
N ALA A 144 -2.50 -10.88 -14.77
CA ALA A 144 -3.59 -9.93 -14.98
C ALA A 144 -3.05 -8.51 -15.09
N ILE A 145 -3.75 -7.66 -15.82
CA ILE A 145 -3.53 -6.21 -15.81
C ILE A 145 -4.70 -5.57 -15.09
N THR A 146 -4.40 -4.73 -14.09
CA THR A 146 -5.40 -3.94 -13.37
C THR A 146 -5.07 -2.47 -13.40
N VAL A 147 -6.10 -1.65 -13.25
CA VAL A 147 -5.98 -0.20 -13.21
C VAL A 147 -6.62 0.29 -11.92
N ASP A 148 -5.91 1.17 -11.22
CA ASP A 148 -6.40 1.86 -10.05
C ASP A 148 -6.55 3.35 -10.38
N PHE A 149 -7.47 4.03 -9.68
CA PHE A 149 -7.70 5.44 -9.85
C PHE A 149 -7.86 6.12 -8.49
N GLY A 150 -7.27 7.30 -8.35
CA GLY A 150 -7.28 8.09 -7.14
C GLY A 150 -7.65 9.54 -7.36
N VAL A 151 -8.30 10.12 -6.36
CA VAL A 151 -8.59 11.56 -6.24
C VAL A 151 -8.17 12.00 -4.85
N LEU A 152 -7.55 13.16 -4.78
CA LEU A 152 -7.17 13.80 -3.52
C LEU A 152 -7.51 15.28 -3.60
N ALA A 153 -8.22 15.79 -2.59
CA ALA A 153 -8.54 17.21 -2.45
C ALA A 153 -8.07 17.70 -1.09
N SER A 154 -7.29 18.78 -1.08
CA SER A 154 -6.83 19.44 0.14
C SER A 154 -7.48 20.82 0.27
N LEU A 155 -7.91 21.17 1.47
CA LEU A 155 -8.55 22.44 1.76
C LEU A 155 -7.88 23.12 2.97
N ARG A 156 -7.37 24.35 2.75
CA ARG A 156 -6.75 25.20 3.78
C ARG A 156 -5.62 24.52 4.56
N GLU A 157 -4.93 23.56 3.92
CA GLU A 157 -3.88 22.76 4.56
C GLU A 157 -4.32 22.02 5.84
N LYS A 158 -5.64 22.02 6.12
CA LYS A 158 -6.22 21.43 7.34
C LYS A 158 -7.05 20.19 7.06
N TYR A 159 -7.63 20.09 5.89
CA TYR A 159 -8.49 18.96 5.54
C TYR A 159 -8.02 18.35 4.23
N ARG A 160 -7.92 17.04 4.19
CA ARG A 160 -7.73 16.26 2.97
C ARG A 160 -8.85 15.25 2.83
N PHE A 161 -9.35 15.12 1.62
CA PHE A 161 -10.36 14.14 1.22
C PHE A 161 -9.75 13.25 0.16
N GLY A 162 -9.70 11.95 0.40
CA GLY A 162 -9.17 10.96 -0.51
C GLY A 162 -10.23 9.98 -0.97
N VAL A 163 -10.22 9.67 -2.26
CA VAL A 163 -11.00 8.57 -2.85
C VAL A 163 -10.05 7.71 -3.66
N PHE A 164 -10.09 6.40 -3.45
CA PHE A 164 -9.27 5.44 -4.16
C PHE A 164 -10.09 4.25 -4.62
N LEU A 165 -10.07 4.01 -5.91
CA LEU A 165 -10.76 2.92 -6.59
C LEU A 165 -9.70 1.91 -7.05
N LYS A 166 -9.66 0.74 -6.41
CA LYS A 166 -8.72 -0.33 -6.74
C LYS A 166 -9.33 -1.33 -7.71
N ASN A 167 -8.54 -1.75 -8.72
CA ASN A 167 -8.91 -2.75 -9.72
C ASN A 167 -10.19 -2.40 -10.50
N ILE A 168 -10.32 -1.15 -10.97
CA ILE A 168 -11.55 -0.62 -11.60
C ILE A 168 -11.96 -1.40 -12.85
N ASN A 169 -11.00 -1.96 -13.59
CA ASN A 169 -11.24 -2.72 -14.81
C ASN A 169 -11.62 -4.20 -14.57
N SER A 170 -11.85 -4.61 -13.30
CA SER A 170 -12.20 -5.99 -12.95
C SER A 170 -11.20 -7.03 -13.50
N GLY A 171 -9.91 -6.72 -13.41
CA GLY A 171 -8.85 -7.64 -13.85
C GLY A 171 -9.05 -9.05 -13.29
N ALA A 172 -8.80 -10.07 -14.08
CA ALA A 172 -8.96 -11.46 -13.68
C ALA A 172 -7.70 -12.27 -13.95
N LEU A 173 -7.33 -13.11 -12.98
CA LEU A 173 -6.28 -14.10 -13.08
C LEU A 173 -6.87 -15.41 -13.64
N GLY A 174 -6.14 -16.09 -14.54
CA GLY A 174 -6.54 -17.36 -15.11
C GLY A 174 -7.63 -17.25 -16.20
N LYS A 175 -8.05 -18.40 -16.72
CA LYS A 175 -9.06 -18.52 -17.78
C LYS A 175 -10.03 -19.66 -17.48
N GLY A 176 -11.23 -19.60 -18.06
CA GLY A 176 -12.24 -20.65 -17.92
C GLY A 176 -12.67 -20.85 -16.45
N MET A 177 -12.69 -22.09 -15.98
CA MET A 177 -13.12 -22.46 -14.62
C MET A 177 -12.12 -22.03 -13.53
N THR A 178 -10.87 -21.72 -13.87
CA THR A 178 -9.86 -21.22 -12.93
C THR A 178 -9.81 -19.69 -12.86
N ARG A 179 -10.73 -19.00 -13.53
CA ARG A 179 -10.79 -17.54 -13.55
C ARG A 179 -11.14 -17.00 -12.17
N GLN A 180 -10.21 -16.24 -11.58
CA GLN A 180 -10.40 -15.52 -10.34
C GLN A 180 -10.37 -14.01 -10.61
N VAL A 181 -11.48 -13.35 -10.37
CA VAL A 181 -11.57 -11.88 -10.47
C VAL A 181 -10.86 -11.25 -9.29
N LEU A 182 -9.96 -10.30 -9.56
CA LEU A 182 -9.31 -9.52 -8.51
C LEU A 182 -10.35 -8.61 -7.82
N PRO A 183 -10.33 -8.55 -6.49
CA PRO A 183 -11.34 -7.80 -5.73
C PRO A 183 -11.26 -6.32 -6.04
N ARG A 184 -12.40 -5.72 -6.35
CA ARG A 184 -12.54 -4.27 -6.50
C ARG A 184 -12.84 -3.65 -5.15
N ARG A 185 -12.16 -2.54 -4.83
CA ARG A 185 -12.35 -1.83 -3.57
C ARG A 185 -12.55 -0.35 -3.82
N ILE A 186 -13.39 0.24 -2.99
CA ILE A 186 -13.54 1.69 -2.86
C ILE A 186 -13.07 2.06 -1.46
N ASN A 187 -12.08 2.93 -1.41
CA ASN A 187 -11.59 3.53 -0.17
C ASN A 187 -11.91 5.02 -0.21
N THR A 188 -12.55 5.51 0.84
CA THR A 188 -12.82 6.94 1.01
C THR A 188 -12.33 7.37 2.38
N GLY A 189 -11.70 8.53 2.46
CA GLY A 189 -11.16 8.97 3.72
C GLY A 189 -11.02 10.48 3.84
N ILE A 190 -10.90 10.90 5.09
CA ILE A 190 -10.67 12.28 5.47
C ILE A 190 -9.49 12.30 6.44
N THR A 191 -8.54 13.19 6.19
CA THR A 191 -7.48 13.53 7.13
C THR A 191 -7.68 14.95 7.62
N TYR A 192 -7.71 15.14 8.93
CA TYR A 192 -7.79 16.43 9.60
C TYR A 192 -6.46 16.77 10.27
N MET A 193 -5.92 17.94 9.95
CA MET A 193 -4.66 18.48 10.44
C MET A 193 -4.93 19.75 11.25
N PRO A 194 -5.28 19.63 12.56
CA PRO A 194 -5.67 20.78 13.39
C PRO A 194 -4.51 21.75 13.65
N MET A 195 -3.31 21.20 13.71
CA MET A 195 -2.07 21.94 13.97
C MET A 195 -0.90 21.28 13.23
N GLN A 196 0.17 22.03 13.07
CA GLN A 196 1.37 21.52 12.43
C GLN A 196 1.90 20.27 13.16
N GLY A 197 2.20 19.23 12.40
CA GLY A 197 2.72 17.97 12.92
C GLY A 197 1.68 17.00 13.47
N LEU A 198 0.39 17.35 13.53
CA LEU A 198 -0.68 16.42 13.96
C LEU A 198 -1.66 16.18 12.83
N ALA A 199 -1.86 14.93 12.46
CA ALA A 199 -2.88 14.50 11.51
C ALA A 199 -3.71 13.35 12.09
N THR A 200 -5.02 13.41 11.88
CA THR A 200 -5.96 12.35 12.25
C THR A 200 -6.74 11.94 11.02
N SER A 201 -6.74 10.65 10.71
CA SER A 201 -7.35 10.11 9.50
C SER A 201 -8.45 9.13 9.84
N ILE A 202 -9.57 9.21 9.12
CA ILE A 202 -10.67 8.23 9.17
C ILE A 202 -10.91 7.78 7.74
N VAL A 203 -10.95 6.46 7.53
CA VAL A 203 -11.11 5.83 6.21
C VAL A 203 -12.17 4.76 6.29
N SER A 204 -13.03 4.73 5.27
CA SER A 204 -13.97 3.64 4.99
C SER A 204 -13.47 2.87 3.78
N GLU A 205 -13.32 1.56 3.90
CA GLU A 205 -13.04 0.64 2.80
C GLU A 205 -14.23 -0.27 2.57
N HIS A 206 -14.70 -0.32 1.33
CA HIS A 206 -15.77 -1.19 0.89
C HIS A 206 -15.30 -2.13 -0.22
N LEU A 207 -15.45 -3.43 -0.01
CA LEU A 207 -15.19 -4.45 -1.00
C LEU A 207 -16.44 -4.64 -1.88
N LEU A 208 -16.34 -4.27 -3.16
CA LEU A 208 -17.46 -4.36 -4.09
C LEU A 208 -17.89 -5.81 -4.31
N GLY A 209 -19.19 -6.08 -4.11
CA GLY A 209 -19.76 -7.43 -4.20
C GLY A 209 -19.80 -8.20 -2.89
N ARG A 210 -19.42 -7.58 -1.77
CA ARG A 210 -19.63 -8.07 -0.40
C ARG A 210 -20.18 -6.95 0.46
N ASP A 211 -20.99 -7.30 1.46
CA ASP A 211 -21.48 -6.32 2.44
C ASP A 211 -20.44 -5.97 3.52
N ASP A 212 -19.18 -6.32 3.29
CA ASP A 212 -18.11 -6.08 4.24
C ASP A 212 -17.57 -4.66 4.10
N MET A 213 -17.81 -3.86 5.12
CA MET A 213 -17.25 -2.51 5.26
C MET A 213 -16.26 -2.50 6.41
N GLN A 214 -15.09 -1.92 6.17
CA GLN A 214 -14.06 -1.71 7.17
C GLN A 214 -13.94 -0.21 7.46
N ILE A 215 -13.91 0.14 8.74
CA ILE A 215 -13.60 1.49 9.20
C ILE A 215 -12.21 1.46 9.80
N LYS A 216 -11.39 2.42 9.39
CA LYS A 216 -10.02 2.58 9.84
C LYS A 216 -9.85 4.00 10.38
N ALA A 217 -9.13 4.14 11.48
CA ALA A 217 -8.79 5.43 12.05
C ALA A 217 -7.31 5.44 12.43
N ALA A 218 -6.65 6.56 12.23
CA ALA A 218 -5.25 6.71 12.60
C ALA A 218 -4.93 8.12 13.08
N ILE A 219 -3.86 8.20 13.83
CA ILE A 219 -3.22 9.44 14.24
C ILE A 219 -1.74 9.38 13.86
N ARG A 220 -1.24 10.49 13.36
CA ARG A 220 0.15 10.73 13.02
C ARG A 220 0.61 11.99 13.75
N TYR A 221 1.76 11.91 14.41
CA TYR A 221 2.27 13.04 15.18
C TYR A 221 3.79 13.18 15.04
N ASN A 222 4.23 14.36 14.64
CA ASN A 222 5.63 14.73 14.59
C ASN A 222 6.09 15.15 15.98
N LEU A 223 6.85 14.29 16.67
CA LEU A 223 7.44 14.61 17.96
C LEU A 223 8.46 15.75 17.85
N ASN A 224 9.23 15.73 16.79
CA ASN A 224 10.20 16.74 16.40
C ASN A 224 10.46 16.67 14.89
N SER A 225 11.40 17.47 14.37
CA SER A 225 11.75 17.52 12.95
C SER A 225 12.25 16.16 12.37
N ASN A 226 12.67 15.24 13.22
CA ASN A 226 13.30 13.99 12.81
C ASN A 226 12.50 12.75 13.17
N LEU A 227 11.54 12.84 14.10
CA LEU A 227 10.81 11.69 14.62
C LEU A 227 9.30 11.90 14.49
N GLU A 228 8.68 11.02 13.74
CA GLU A 228 7.24 10.92 13.56
C GLU A 228 6.73 9.59 14.12
N ILE A 229 5.61 9.61 14.83
CA ILE A 229 4.96 8.44 15.41
C ILE A 229 3.57 8.24 14.84
N TYR A 230 3.15 6.99 14.78
CA TYR A 230 1.87 6.57 14.22
C TYR A 230 1.14 5.63 15.16
N ALA A 231 -0.17 5.76 15.19
CA ALA A 231 -1.04 4.76 15.78
C ALA A 231 -2.32 4.65 14.94
N GLY A 232 -2.85 3.45 14.82
CA GLY A 232 -4.04 3.20 14.05
C GLY A 232 -4.87 2.04 14.57
N ALA A 233 -6.13 2.03 14.18
CA ALA A 233 -7.08 0.96 14.48
C ALA A 233 -7.97 0.69 13.27
N GLN A 234 -8.38 -0.55 13.09
CA GLN A 234 -9.26 -1.01 12.03
C GLN A 234 -10.32 -1.94 12.61
N SER A 235 -11.53 -1.85 12.07
CA SER A 235 -12.61 -2.82 12.30
C SER A 235 -12.62 -3.91 11.22
N ASN A 236 -13.24 -5.05 11.49
CA ASN A 236 -13.55 -6.13 10.54
C ASN A 236 -12.36 -6.60 9.66
N PRO A 237 -11.35 -7.29 10.22
CA PRO A 237 -11.16 -7.67 11.61
C PRO A 237 -10.57 -6.53 12.46
N ASN A 238 -10.74 -6.60 13.78
CA ASN A 238 -10.13 -5.64 14.69
C ASN A 238 -8.62 -5.79 14.67
N ARG A 239 -7.92 -4.72 14.26
CA ARG A 239 -6.46 -4.66 14.23
C ARG A 239 -6.00 -3.33 14.81
N PHE A 240 -4.85 -3.33 15.43
CA PHE A 240 -4.19 -2.14 15.95
C PHE A 240 -2.80 -2.04 15.34
N GLY A 241 -2.45 -0.84 14.90
CA GLY A 241 -1.14 -0.53 14.37
C GLY A 241 -0.41 0.47 15.24
N MET A 242 0.91 0.36 15.28
CA MET A 242 1.81 1.36 15.90
C MET A 242 3.11 1.40 15.09
N GLY A 243 3.75 2.55 15.10
CA GLY A 243 5.03 2.68 14.40
C GLY A 243 5.68 4.04 14.57
N ALA A 244 6.86 4.16 14.00
CA ALA A 244 7.62 5.39 13.96
C ALA A 244 8.47 5.48 12.71
N THR A 245 8.73 6.71 12.27
CA THR A 245 9.71 7.04 11.22
C THR A 245 10.73 8.00 11.79
N PHE A 246 12.00 7.67 11.60
CA PHE A 246 13.12 8.55 11.90
C PHE A 246 13.72 9.04 10.59
N THR A 247 13.75 10.36 10.42
CA THR A 247 14.32 11.02 9.23
C THR A 247 15.55 11.82 9.60
N LEU A 248 16.64 11.56 8.88
CA LEU A 248 17.88 12.31 9.03
C LEU A 248 18.30 12.84 7.65
N ASN A 249 18.24 14.14 7.46
CA ASN A 249 18.46 14.80 6.18
C ASN A 249 17.56 14.20 5.08
N THR A 250 18.16 13.51 4.11
CA THR A 250 17.49 12.88 2.97
C THR A 250 17.13 11.42 3.19
N GLN A 251 17.50 10.84 4.33
CA GLN A 251 17.28 9.42 4.62
C GLN A 251 16.20 9.23 5.68
N SER A 252 15.36 8.22 5.51
CA SER A 252 14.36 7.83 6.49
C SER A 252 14.42 6.34 6.78
N ILE A 253 14.14 5.99 8.02
CA ILE A 253 13.96 4.60 8.46
C ILE A 253 12.63 4.54 9.19
N SER A 254 11.76 3.63 8.77
CA SER A 254 10.44 3.46 9.35
C SER A 254 10.26 2.05 9.88
N TYR A 255 9.57 1.95 10.98
CA TYR A 255 9.12 0.69 11.55
C TYR A 255 7.63 0.76 11.83
N GLY A 256 6.91 -0.30 11.47
CA GLY A 256 5.49 -0.44 11.73
C GLY A 256 5.15 -1.86 12.16
N LEU A 257 4.26 -1.96 13.13
CA LEU A 257 3.65 -3.22 13.54
C LEU A 257 2.14 -3.16 13.36
N LEU A 258 1.54 -4.31 13.07
CA LEU A 258 0.10 -4.46 12.94
C LEU A 258 -0.32 -5.76 13.64
N THR A 259 -1.27 -5.65 14.57
CA THR A 259 -1.84 -6.81 15.26
C THR A 259 -2.84 -7.56 14.39
N HIS A 260 -3.16 -8.78 14.77
CA HIS A 260 -4.24 -9.57 14.20
C HIS A 260 -5.01 -10.28 15.34
N PRO A 261 -6.35 -10.46 15.24
CA PRO A 261 -7.15 -11.05 16.32
C PRO A 261 -6.76 -12.48 16.69
N VAL A 262 -6.21 -13.24 15.74
CA VAL A 262 -5.92 -14.68 15.90
C VAL A 262 -4.46 -15.00 15.59
N LEU A 263 -3.86 -14.33 14.59
CA LEU A 263 -2.50 -14.59 14.13
C LEU A 263 -1.50 -13.70 14.89
N PRO A 264 -0.20 -14.04 14.91
CA PRO A 264 0.84 -13.17 15.43
C PRO A 264 0.90 -11.81 14.72
N MET A 265 1.67 -10.90 15.27
CA MET A 265 1.83 -9.54 14.73
C MET A 265 2.66 -9.53 13.44
N THR A 266 2.29 -8.63 12.52
CA THR A 266 3.10 -8.32 11.34
C THR A 266 4.06 -7.19 11.67
N HIS A 267 5.33 -7.36 11.33
CA HIS A 267 6.39 -6.36 11.48
C HIS A 267 6.87 -5.94 10.10
N GLN A 268 6.96 -4.63 9.88
CA GLN A 268 7.45 -4.06 8.64
C GLN A 268 8.50 -3.00 8.88
N PHE A 269 9.47 -2.94 7.97
CA PHE A 269 10.57 -1.99 7.97
C PHE A 269 10.67 -1.35 6.60
N ASN A 270 10.95 -0.06 6.56
CA ASN A 270 11.25 0.67 5.34
C ASN A 270 12.52 1.50 5.51
N ILE A 271 13.21 1.70 4.39
CA ILE A 271 14.28 2.67 4.25
C ILE A 271 13.91 3.55 3.07
N GLY A 272 13.98 4.86 3.23
CA GLY A 272 13.68 5.85 2.20
C GLY A 272 14.84 6.79 1.96
N LEU A 273 14.91 7.29 0.72
CA LEU A 273 15.83 8.33 0.27
C LEU A 273 15.02 9.38 -0.50
N SER A 274 15.16 10.67 -0.12
CA SER A 274 14.56 11.82 -0.80
C SER A 274 15.67 12.74 -1.29
N LEU A 275 15.69 13.06 -2.60
CA LEU A 275 16.74 13.83 -3.29
C LEU A 275 16.15 15.06 -3.98
#